data_d8ad7c53b3cea122a87ea5355eb9462d
#
_entry.id   d8ad7c53b3cea122a87ea5355eb9462d
#
_cell.length_a   1.000
_cell.length_b   1.000
_cell.length_c   1.000
_cell.angle_alpha   90.00
_cell.angle_beta   90.00
_cell.angle_gamma   90.00
#
_symmetry.space_group_name_H-M   'P 1'
#
loop_
_entity.id
_entity.type
_entity.pdbx_description
1 polymer ?
#
loop_
_entity_poly.entity_id
_entity_poly.type
_entity_poly.pdbx_seq_one_letter_code
_entity_poly.pdbx_strand_id
1 'polypeptide(L)'
;FLNQFGVVLTDYKGINHFGRTNLSNYIYRILCGYGSFFYPSTAVEDFSARYVYTLLIIVTAIIAIFVLRKMYILKTPKGSQTLLILIAYPIAACFVYLMVEPWDVHAVMTFGQAFAFALVVWLIDKYPEDRTKVEGALCKAAVALLGVLVTLNIRYSNILYLKADVMQTQMISYYTTLITRIESI
;
A
#
# COMPACT_ATOMS: atom_id res chain seq x y z
N PHE A 1 -24.78 22.66 -6.96
CA PHE A 1 -25.73 22.35 -5.88
C PHE A 1 -25.27 22.92 -4.54
N LEU A 2 -24.01 22.67 -4.11
CA LEU A 2 -23.48 23.18 -2.84
C LEU A 2 -23.29 24.71 -2.82
N ASN A 3 -22.97 25.33 -3.96
CA ASN A 3 -22.87 26.77 -4.08
C ASN A 3 -24.21 27.51 -3.84
N GLN A 4 -25.34 26.85 -4.04
CA GLN A 4 -26.67 27.44 -3.77
C GLN A 4 -26.95 27.61 -2.27
N PHE A 5 -26.22 26.88 -1.42
CA PHE A 5 -26.38 26.95 0.04
C PHE A 5 -25.32 27.82 0.73
N GLY A 6 -24.51 28.57 -0.03
CA GLY A 6 -23.46 29.43 0.53
C GLY A 6 -22.34 28.65 1.25
N VAL A 7 -22.28 27.33 1.06
CA VAL A 7 -21.23 26.51 1.63
C VAL A 7 -19.96 26.75 0.79
N VAL A 8 -19.05 27.53 1.33
CA VAL A 8 -17.71 27.66 0.79
C VAL A 8 -17.05 26.29 1.00
N LEU A 9 -16.88 25.53 -0.08
CA LEU A 9 -16.02 24.35 -0.07
C LEU A 9 -14.61 24.85 0.19
N THR A 10 -14.21 24.86 1.45
CA THR A 10 -12.80 24.98 1.82
C THR A 10 -12.06 23.89 1.07
N ASP A 11 -10.85 24.18 0.60
CA ASP A 11 -10.01 23.25 -0.17
C ASP A 11 -9.59 22.05 0.70
N TYR A 12 -10.59 21.26 1.10
CA TYR A 12 -10.38 20.10 1.94
C TYR A 12 -9.68 19.02 1.12
N LYS A 13 -8.42 18.82 1.43
CA LYS A 13 -7.57 17.78 0.82
C LYS A 13 -7.47 17.83 -0.70
N GLY A 14 -7.53 19.00 -1.29
CA GLY A 14 -7.28 19.19 -2.72
C GLY A 14 -8.39 18.68 -3.65
N ILE A 15 -9.60 18.40 -3.12
CA ILE A 15 -10.74 17.92 -3.94
C ILE A 15 -11.05 18.89 -5.08
N ASN A 16 -10.78 20.19 -4.90
CA ASN A 16 -10.96 21.21 -5.94
C ASN A 16 -9.98 21.06 -7.10
N HIS A 17 -8.92 20.29 -6.95
CA HIS A 17 -7.92 20.01 -7.98
C HIS A 17 -8.22 18.75 -8.79
N PHE A 18 -9.33 18.04 -8.48
CA PHE A 18 -9.74 16.87 -9.24
C PHE A 18 -9.92 17.18 -10.73
N GLY A 19 -9.29 16.37 -11.58
CA GLY A 19 -9.35 16.53 -13.03
C GLY A 19 -8.47 17.65 -13.62
N ARG A 20 -7.78 18.46 -12.79
CA ARG A 20 -6.84 19.50 -13.28
C ARG A 20 -5.39 18.99 -13.36
N THR A 21 -5.14 17.79 -12.97
CA THR A 21 -3.79 17.21 -12.93
C THR A 21 -3.38 16.69 -14.30
N ASN A 22 -2.20 17.08 -14.77
CA ASN A 22 -1.61 16.54 -15.98
C ASN A 22 -1.29 15.06 -15.82
N LEU A 23 -1.33 14.27 -16.92
CA LEU A 23 -1.06 12.83 -16.89
C LEU A 23 0.32 12.50 -16.30
N SER A 24 1.35 13.32 -16.57
CA SER A 24 2.69 13.14 -16.00
C SER A 24 2.70 13.28 -14.48
N ASN A 25 1.98 14.26 -13.94
CA ASN A 25 1.84 14.45 -12.50
C ASN A 25 1.06 13.30 -11.86
N TYR A 26 0.08 12.76 -12.56
CA TYR A 26 -0.66 11.60 -12.07
C TYR A 26 0.22 10.36 -11.95
N ILE A 27 1.03 10.06 -12.97
CA ILE A 27 2.00 8.96 -12.92
C ILE A 27 2.98 9.17 -11.77
N TYR A 28 3.50 10.39 -11.61
CA TYR A 28 4.39 10.73 -10.50
C TYR A 28 3.72 10.49 -9.14
N ARG A 29 2.45 10.90 -8.97
CA ARG A 29 1.67 10.68 -7.74
C ARG A 29 1.48 9.19 -7.44
N ILE A 30 1.21 8.36 -8.45
CA ILE A 30 1.13 6.91 -8.30
C ILE A 30 2.45 6.34 -7.78
N LEU A 31 3.57 6.73 -8.40
CA LEU A 31 4.91 6.27 -7.98
C LEU A 31 5.24 6.71 -6.56
N CYS A 32 4.94 7.96 -6.20
CA CYS A 32 5.09 8.45 -4.82
C CYS A 32 4.20 7.68 -3.84
N GLY A 33 2.96 7.36 -4.24
CA GLY A 33 2.03 6.59 -3.42
C GLY A 33 2.54 5.19 -3.12
N TYR A 34 3.02 4.48 -4.13
CA TYR A 34 3.66 3.18 -3.91
C TYR A 34 4.96 3.31 -3.11
N GLY A 35 5.75 4.36 -3.38
CA GLY A 35 6.95 4.65 -2.61
C GLY A 35 6.64 4.84 -1.13
N SER A 36 5.66 5.65 -0.79
CA SER A 36 5.27 5.90 0.60
C SER A 36 4.65 4.69 1.29
N PHE A 37 3.95 3.82 0.55
CA PHE A 37 3.36 2.60 1.10
C PHE A 37 4.41 1.53 1.40
N PHE A 38 5.30 1.23 0.44
CA PHE A 38 6.31 0.19 0.61
C PHE A 38 7.57 0.67 1.34
N TYR A 39 7.84 1.98 1.32
CA TYR A 39 9.04 2.59 1.92
C TYR A 39 8.68 3.81 2.77
N PRO A 40 7.84 3.65 3.82
CA PRO A 40 7.46 4.77 4.67
C PRO A 40 8.70 5.39 5.33
N SER A 41 8.88 6.70 5.16
CA SER A 41 10.04 7.43 5.68
C SER A 41 10.03 7.61 7.20
N THR A 42 8.84 7.55 7.80
CA THR A 42 8.61 7.86 9.22
C THR A 42 8.47 6.62 10.10
N ALA A 43 8.31 5.46 9.50
CA ALA A 43 8.16 4.24 10.25
C ALA A 43 9.53 3.74 10.66
N VAL A 44 9.71 3.62 11.96
CA VAL A 44 10.75 2.82 12.62
C VAL A 44 11.72 2.23 11.60
N GLU A 45 12.98 2.60 11.70
CA GLU A 45 14.09 2.19 10.83
C GLU A 45 14.29 0.66 10.76
N ASP A 46 13.23 -0.08 10.48
CA ASP A 46 13.32 -1.51 10.20
C ASP A 46 13.79 -1.67 8.74
N PHE A 47 15.10 -1.41 8.58
CA PHE A 47 15.83 -1.62 7.37
C PHE A 47 15.57 -3.01 6.74
N SER A 48 15.29 -4.01 7.58
CA SER A 48 14.92 -5.36 7.18
C SER A 48 13.62 -5.43 6.35
N ALA A 49 12.59 -4.66 6.71
CA ALA A 49 11.31 -4.70 6.00
C ALA A 49 11.45 -4.19 4.56
N ARG A 50 12.26 -3.16 4.31
CA ARG A 50 12.49 -2.61 2.96
C ARG A 50 13.06 -3.64 2.00
N TYR A 51 14.03 -4.44 2.46
CA TYR A 51 14.60 -5.51 1.63
C TYR A 51 13.59 -6.59 1.32
N VAL A 52 12.77 -6.99 2.30
CA VAL A 52 11.74 -8.02 2.09
C VAL A 52 10.69 -7.53 1.09
N TYR A 53 10.24 -6.28 1.18
CA TYR A 53 9.34 -5.67 0.18
C TYR A 53 9.97 -5.65 -1.21
N THR A 54 11.23 -5.20 -1.31
CA THR A 54 11.94 -5.16 -2.59
C THR A 54 12.08 -6.55 -3.21
N LEU A 55 12.49 -7.54 -2.41
CA LEU A 55 12.59 -8.93 -2.86
C LEU A 55 11.24 -9.48 -3.31
N LEU A 56 10.16 -9.22 -2.56
CA LEU A 56 8.82 -9.64 -2.94
C LEU A 56 8.38 -9.03 -4.26
N ILE A 57 8.62 -7.74 -4.48
CA ILE A 57 8.30 -7.06 -5.73
C ILE A 57 9.06 -7.70 -6.90
N ILE A 58 10.37 -7.93 -6.74
CA ILE A 58 11.20 -8.57 -7.77
C ILE A 58 10.70 -9.98 -8.09
N VAL A 59 10.50 -10.81 -7.07
CA VAL A 59 10.00 -12.19 -7.24
C VAL A 59 8.62 -12.19 -7.90
N THR A 60 7.73 -11.29 -7.49
CA THR A 60 6.39 -11.16 -8.08
C THR A 60 6.45 -10.74 -9.55
N ALA A 61 7.33 -9.80 -9.90
CA ALA A 61 7.53 -9.38 -11.28
C ALA A 61 8.03 -10.55 -12.15
N ILE A 62 8.97 -11.34 -11.65
CA ILE A 62 9.48 -12.53 -12.34
C ILE A 62 8.35 -13.56 -12.53
N ILE A 63 7.57 -13.84 -11.50
CA ILE A 63 6.41 -14.76 -11.59
C ILE A 63 5.41 -14.24 -12.63
N ALA A 64 5.08 -12.94 -12.60
CA ALA A 64 4.16 -12.34 -13.57
C ALA A 64 4.66 -12.52 -15.03
N ILE A 65 5.94 -12.29 -15.26
CA ILE A 65 6.55 -12.49 -16.59
C ILE A 65 6.44 -13.96 -17.04
N PHE A 66 6.72 -14.91 -16.14
CA PHE A 66 6.61 -16.34 -16.48
C PHE A 66 5.15 -16.76 -16.73
N VAL A 67 4.22 -16.29 -15.91
CA VAL A 67 2.77 -16.56 -16.09
C VAL A 67 2.31 -16.02 -17.45
N LEU A 68 2.61 -14.77 -17.76
CA LEU A 68 2.21 -14.15 -19.02
C LEU A 68 2.85 -14.86 -20.22
N ARG A 69 4.14 -15.19 -20.16
CA ARG A 69 4.83 -15.93 -21.21
C ARG A 69 4.19 -17.31 -21.44
N LYS A 70 3.92 -18.05 -20.39
CA LYS A 70 3.28 -19.36 -20.48
C LYS A 70 1.87 -19.27 -21.06
N MET A 71 1.05 -18.32 -20.59
CA MET A 71 -0.30 -18.09 -21.10
C MET A 71 -0.31 -17.63 -22.56
N TYR A 72 0.68 -16.83 -22.97
CA TYR A 72 0.87 -16.42 -24.36
C TYR A 72 1.22 -17.60 -25.27
N ILE A 73 2.16 -18.46 -24.85
CA ILE A 73 2.56 -19.67 -25.59
C ILE A 73 1.38 -20.64 -25.74
N LEU A 74 0.61 -20.82 -24.67
CA LEU A 74 -0.56 -21.72 -24.65
C LEU A 74 -1.79 -21.13 -25.37
N LYS A 75 -1.68 -19.88 -25.88
CA LYS A 75 -2.79 -19.15 -26.55
C LYS A 75 -4.10 -19.17 -25.76
N THR A 76 -4.00 -19.14 -24.42
CA THR A 76 -5.18 -19.17 -23.58
C THR A 76 -5.87 -17.79 -23.57
N PRO A 77 -7.20 -17.70 -23.75
CA PRO A 77 -7.94 -16.42 -23.69
C PRO A 77 -7.82 -15.74 -22.33
N LYS A 78 -7.48 -16.48 -21.29
CA LYS A 78 -7.21 -15.96 -19.93
C LYS A 78 -5.95 -15.12 -19.82
N GLY A 79 -5.00 -15.23 -20.77
CA GLY A 79 -3.77 -14.46 -20.76
C GLY A 79 -4.00 -12.95 -20.90
N SER A 80 -4.93 -12.54 -21.77
CA SER A 80 -5.28 -11.13 -21.94
C SER A 80 -5.98 -10.55 -20.72
N GLN A 81 -6.82 -11.32 -20.04
CA GLN A 81 -7.47 -10.91 -18.79
C GLN A 81 -6.43 -10.74 -17.67
N THR A 82 -5.47 -11.66 -17.55
CA THR A 82 -4.39 -11.57 -16.58
C THR A 82 -3.53 -10.32 -16.81
N LEU A 83 -3.18 -10.03 -18.06
CA LEU A 83 -2.44 -8.83 -18.42
C LEU A 83 -3.24 -7.56 -18.08
N LEU A 84 -4.52 -7.54 -18.38
CA LEU A 84 -5.39 -6.41 -18.07
C LEU A 84 -5.47 -6.16 -16.55
N ILE A 85 -5.59 -7.19 -15.74
CA ILE A 85 -5.60 -7.06 -14.27
C ILE A 85 -4.26 -6.54 -13.76
N LEU A 86 -3.13 -7.04 -14.28
CA LEU A 86 -1.79 -6.61 -13.89
C LEU A 86 -1.53 -5.12 -14.20
N ILE A 87 -2.11 -4.60 -15.28
CA ILE A 87 -1.98 -3.19 -15.66
C ILE A 87 -3.01 -2.33 -14.92
N ALA A 88 -4.26 -2.78 -14.86
CA ALA A 88 -5.35 -1.99 -14.28
C ALA A 88 -5.26 -1.89 -12.75
N TYR A 89 -4.82 -2.96 -12.07
CA TYR A 89 -4.76 -2.99 -10.61
C TYR A 89 -3.87 -1.89 -10.01
N PRO A 90 -2.61 -1.68 -10.44
CA PRO A 90 -1.77 -0.62 -9.88
C PRO A 90 -2.39 0.77 -10.03
N ILE A 91 -3.09 1.02 -11.14
CA ILE A 91 -3.76 2.28 -11.40
C ILE A 91 -4.99 2.42 -10.50
N ALA A 92 -5.82 1.38 -10.42
CA ALA A 92 -7.03 1.38 -9.60
C ALA A 92 -6.73 1.49 -8.10
N ALA A 93 -5.70 0.80 -7.61
CA ALA A 93 -5.29 0.88 -6.20
C ALA A 93 -4.81 2.29 -5.79
N CYS A 94 -4.34 3.06 -6.75
CA CYS A 94 -3.87 4.44 -6.54
C CYS A 94 -4.90 5.50 -6.97
N PHE A 95 -6.17 5.12 -7.19
CA PHE A 95 -7.21 6.05 -7.65
C PHE A 95 -7.37 7.27 -6.73
N VAL A 96 -7.15 7.10 -5.43
CA VAL A 96 -7.21 8.19 -4.45
C VAL A 96 -6.22 9.32 -4.76
N TYR A 97 -5.06 9.01 -5.34
CA TYR A 97 -4.04 10.01 -5.71
C TYR A 97 -4.41 10.88 -6.93
N LEU A 98 -5.51 10.57 -7.61
CA LEU A 98 -6.12 11.48 -8.58
C LEU A 98 -6.81 12.66 -7.91
N MET A 99 -7.27 12.45 -6.68
CA MET A 99 -8.10 13.41 -5.97
C MET A 99 -7.31 14.21 -4.93
N VAL A 100 -6.26 13.62 -4.36
CA VAL A 100 -5.55 14.14 -3.19
C VAL A 100 -4.05 14.19 -3.47
N GLU A 101 -3.37 15.21 -2.93
CA GLU A 101 -1.91 15.30 -2.97
C GLU A 101 -1.27 14.16 -2.16
N PRO A 102 -0.11 13.61 -2.58
CA PRO A 102 0.48 12.43 -1.92
C PRO A 102 0.77 12.60 -0.43
N TRP A 103 1.07 13.82 0.02
CA TRP A 103 1.35 14.13 1.43
C TRP A 103 0.11 14.24 2.31
N ASP A 104 -1.08 14.41 1.70
CA ASP A 104 -2.36 14.51 2.41
C ASP A 104 -3.10 13.15 2.48
N VAL A 105 -2.50 12.10 1.94
CA VAL A 105 -3.10 10.77 1.91
C VAL A 105 -2.93 10.08 3.25
N HIS A 106 -4.05 9.81 3.90
CA HIS A 106 -4.05 9.02 5.14
C HIS A 106 -3.89 7.52 4.89
N ALA A 107 -3.35 6.79 5.87
CA ALA A 107 -3.14 5.35 5.79
C ALA A 107 -4.41 4.56 5.39
N VAL A 108 -5.60 5.02 5.81
CA VAL A 108 -6.88 4.40 5.42
C VAL A 108 -7.14 4.51 3.92
N MET A 109 -6.68 5.58 3.26
CA MET A 109 -6.85 5.79 1.83
C MET A 109 -5.92 4.90 0.99
N THR A 110 -4.86 4.37 1.59
CA THR A 110 -3.90 3.47 0.93
C THR A 110 -4.27 2.00 1.02
N PHE A 111 -5.44 1.68 1.63
CA PHE A 111 -5.88 0.30 1.83
C PHE A 111 -5.95 -0.50 0.52
N GLY A 112 -6.29 0.15 -0.60
CA GLY A 112 -6.27 -0.47 -1.92
C GLY A 112 -4.90 -1.07 -2.29
N GLN A 113 -3.81 -0.47 -1.84
CA GLN A 113 -2.44 -0.95 -2.11
C GLN A 113 -2.11 -2.24 -1.34
N ALA A 114 -2.75 -2.49 -0.19
CA ALA A 114 -2.58 -3.72 0.57
C ALA A 114 -3.04 -4.97 -0.21
N PHE A 115 -3.98 -4.82 -1.13
CA PHE A 115 -4.40 -5.91 -2.01
C PHE A 115 -3.31 -6.37 -2.99
N ALA A 116 -2.17 -5.65 -3.10
CA ALA A 116 -1.01 -6.13 -3.83
C ALA A 116 -0.55 -7.51 -3.33
N PHE A 117 -0.70 -7.80 -2.04
CA PHE A 117 -0.37 -9.10 -1.49
C PHE A 117 -1.33 -10.20 -1.97
N ALA A 118 -2.62 -9.87 -2.08
CA ALA A 118 -3.61 -10.77 -2.66
C ALA A 118 -3.34 -11.04 -4.16
N LEU A 119 -2.85 -10.03 -4.89
CA LEU A 119 -2.45 -10.17 -6.28
C LEU A 119 -1.30 -11.19 -6.43
N VAL A 120 -0.32 -11.19 -5.51
CA VAL A 120 0.76 -12.19 -5.51
C VAL A 120 0.21 -13.60 -5.36
N VAL A 121 -0.67 -13.82 -4.39
CA VAL A 121 -1.32 -15.12 -4.16
C VAL A 121 -2.13 -15.55 -5.39
N TRP A 122 -2.89 -14.62 -5.95
CA TRP A 122 -3.66 -14.86 -7.17
C TRP A 122 -2.79 -15.24 -8.37
N LEU A 123 -1.63 -14.59 -8.55
CA LEU A 123 -0.68 -14.94 -9.61
C LEU A 123 -0.11 -16.36 -9.42
N ILE A 124 0.18 -16.74 -8.18
CA ILE A 124 0.67 -18.09 -7.85
C ILE A 124 -0.41 -19.13 -8.15
N ASP A 125 -1.67 -18.85 -7.83
CA ASP A 125 -2.82 -19.72 -8.12
C ASP A 125 -3.06 -19.89 -9.63
N LYS A 126 -2.90 -18.80 -10.40
CA LYS A 126 -3.05 -18.83 -11.87
C LYS A 126 -1.87 -19.47 -12.60
N TYR A 127 -0.80 -19.76 -11.89
CA TYR A 127 0.35 -20.42 -12.50
C TYR A 127 -0.02 -21.83 -12.98
N PRO A 128 0.26 -22.21 -14.26
CA PRO A 128 -0.03 -23.54 -14.77
C PRO A 128 0.60 -24.65 -13.93
N GLU A 129 -0.06 -25.84 -13.89
CA GLU A 129 0.42 -26.97 -13.10
C GLU A 129 1.78 -27.51 -13.56
N ASP A 130 2.08 -27.42 -14.86
CA ASP A 130 3.38 -27.78 -15.45
C ASP A 130 4.49 -26.79 -15.05
N ARG A 131 4.84 -26.79 -13.78
CA ARG A 131 5.89 -25.93 -13.21
C ARG A 131 7.25 -26.59 -13.36
N THR A 132 8.21 -25.86 -13.85
CA THR A 132 9.62 -26.24 -13.75
C THR A 132 10.06 -26.17 -12.27
N LYS A 133 11.16 -26.85 -11.92
CA LYS A 133 11.72 -26.79 -10.55
C LYS A 133 11.98 -25.35 -10.09
N VAL A 134 12.48 -24.51 -11.01
CA VAL A 134 12.78 -23.09 -10.74
C VAL A 134 11.50 -22.30 -10.47
N GLU A 135 10.49 -22.47 -11.31
CA GLU A 135 9.19 -21.78 -11.15
C GLU A 135 8.52 -22.18 -9.83
N GLY A 136 8.57 -23.46 -9.45
CA GLY A 136 8.07 -23.93 -8.17
C GLY A 136 8.84 -23.34 -6.98
N ALA A 137 10.16 -23.20 -7.09
CA ALA A 137 10.98 -22.56 -6.07
C ALA A 137 10.65 -21.06 -5.92
N LEU A 138 10.42 -20.33 -7.02
CA LEU A 138 10.01 -18.92 -6.99
C LEU A 138 8.65 -18.74 -6.31
N CYS A 139 7.66 -19.60 -6.60
CA CYS A 139 6.37 -19.53 -5.93
C CYS A 139 6.50 -19.80 -4.43
N LYS A 140 7.30 -20.77 -4.02
CA LYS A 140 7.56 -21.03 -2.59
C LYS A 140 8.27 -19.87 -1.92
N ALA A 141 9.24 -19.25 -2.60
CA ALA A 141 9.94 -18.06 -2.12
C ALA A 141 8.98 -16.88 -1.93
N ALA A 142 8.06 -16.65 -2.87
CA ALA A 142 7.05 -15.60 -2.74
C ALA A 142 6.14 -15.81 -1.53
N VAL A 143 5.67 -17.05 -1.30
CA VAL A 143 4.86 -17.40 -0.13
C VAL A 143 5.64 -17.19 1.17
N ALA A 144 6.90 -17.61 1.22
CA ALA A 144 7.77 -17.42 2.39
C ALA A 144 7.98 -15.93 2.67
N LEU A 145 8.26 -15.12 1.64
CA LEU A 145 8.42 -13.67 1.77
C LEU A 145 7.13 -13.00 2.28
N LEU A 146 5.95 -13.43 1.80
CA LEU A 146 4.67 -12.97 2.31
C LEU A 146 4.51 -13.29 3.80
N GLY A 147 4.85 -14.50 4.22
CA GLY A 147 4.81 -14.90 5.63
C GLY A 147 5.72 -14.03 6.51
N VAL A 148 6.95 -13.76 6.05
CA VAL A 148 7.88 -12.85 6.74
C VAL A 148 7.29 -11.45 6.83
N LEU A 149 6.71 -10.91 5.74
CA LEU A 149 6.09 -9.58 5.75
C LEU A 149 4.92 -9.49 6.70
N VAL A 150 4.06 -10.50 6.76
CA VAL A 150 2.96 -10.54 7.72
C VAL A 150 3.50 -10.47 9.15
N THR A 151 4.53 -11.27 9.47
CA THR A 151 5.15 -11.26 10.80
C THR A 151 5.77 -9.90 11.13
N LEU A 152 6.47 -9.27 10.18
CA LEU A 152 7.06 -7.93 10.37
C LEU A 152 5.97 -6.87 10.59
N ASN A 153 4.86 -6.93 9.83
CA ASN A 153 3.76 -6.00 10.00
C ASN A 153 3.03 -6.18 11.34
N ILE A 154 2.85 -7.41 11.82
CA ILE A 154 2.30 -7.68 13.16
C ILE A 154 3.21 -7.07 14.22
N ARG A 155 4.52 -7.33 14.15
CA ARG A 155 5.50 -6.73 15.07
C ARG A 155 5.45 -5.22 15.05
N TYR A 156 5.44 -4.61 13.88
CA TYR A 156 5.35 -3.17 13.70
C TYR A 156 4.06 -2.61 14.31
N SER A 157 2.91 -3.22 14.05
CA SER A 157 1.63 -2.82 14.63
C SER A 157 1.66 -2.87 16.15
N ASN A 158 2.22 -3.92 16.74
CA ASN A 158 2.36 -4.04 18.19
C ASN A 158 3.22 -2.92 18.80
N ILE A 159 4.33 -2.55 18.12
CA ILE A 159 5.18 -1.42 18.56
C ILE A 159 4.41 -0.10 18.48
N LEU A 160 3.62 0.12 17.42
CA LEU A 160 2.80 1.33 17.28
C LEU A 160 1.73 1.42 18.36
N TYR A 161 1.03 0.31 18.65
CA TYR A 161 0.04 0.28 19.74
C TYR A 161 0.68 0.57 21.09
N LEU A 162 1.85 -0.01 21.39
CA LEU A 162 2.57 0.27 22.62
C LEU A 162 2.97 1.75 22.73
N LYS A 163 3.48 2.33 21.64
CA LYS A 163 3.83 3.76 21.60
C LYS A 163 2.58 4.63 21.83
N ALA A 164 1.47 4.31 21.20
CA ALA A 164 0.21 5.04 21.36
C ALA A 164 -0.29 5.00 22.81
N ASP A 165 -0.23 3.83 23.44
CA ASP A 165 -0.62 3.63 24.87
C ASP A 165 0.28 4.46 25.81
N VAL A 166 1.59 4.43 25.61
CA VAL A 166 2.53 5.24 26.40
C VAL A 166 2.25 6.73 26.22
N MET A 167 2.05 7.19 24.97
CA MET A 167 1.76 8.60 24.70
C MET A 167 0.44 9.03 25.35
N GLN A 168 -0.60 8.19 25.29
CA GLN A 168 -1.88 8.45 25.93
C GLN A 168 -1.72 8.57 27.46
N THR A 169 -0.99 7.65 28.08
CA THR A 169 -0.72 7.68 29.52
C THR A 169 0.05 8.93 29.94
N GLN A 170 1.07 9.33 29.19
CA GLN A 170 1.81 10.57 29.41
C GLN A 170 0.93 11.81 29.29
N MET A 171 0.05 11.85 28.29
CA MET A 171 -0.88 12.95 28.07
C MET A 171 -1.86 13.08 29.25
N ILE A 172 -2.45 11.97 29.71
CA ILE A 172 -3.34 11.96 30.87
C ILE A 172 -2.60 12.45 32.12
N SER A 173 -1.40 11.95 32.38
CA SER A 173 -0.57 12.39 33.51
C SER A 173 -0.27 13.89 33.46
N TYR A 174 0.08 14.40 32.27
CA TYR A 174 0.33 15.82 32.08
C TYR A 174 -0.91 16.68 32.39
N TYR A 175 -2.07 16.32 31.85
CA TYR A 175 -3.31 17.05 32.09
C TYR A 175 -3.74 16.98 33.55
N THR A 176 -3.62 15.83 34.21
CA THR A 176 -3.91 15.69 35.63
C THR A 176 -3.03 16.60 36.47
N THR A 177 -1.72 16.65 36.19
CA THR A 177 -0.79 17.54 36.89
C THR A 177 -1.13 19.01 36.67
N LEU A 178 -1.52 19.38 35.44
CA LEU A 178 -1.91 20.74 35.13
C LEU A 178 -3.16 21.17 35.86
N ILE A 179 -4.18 20.32 35.90
CA ILE A 179 -5.45 20.57 36.64
C ILE A 179 -5.16 20.74 38.14
N THR A 180 -4.40 19.84 38.74
CA THR A 180 -4.04 19.90 40.16
C THR A 180 -3.29 21.20 40.51
N ARG A 181 -2.42 21.70 39.63
CA ARG A 181 -1.74 22.99 39.82
C ARG A 181 -2.69 24.17 39.74
N ILE A 182 -3.68 24.13 38.83
CA ILE A 182 -4.67 25.21 38.69
C ILE A 182 -5.58 25.25 39.93
N GLU A 183 -5.98 24.08 40.46
CA GLU A 183 -6.82 23.99 41.64
C GLU A 183 -6.12 24.39 42.95
N SER A 184 -4.78 24.41 42.94
CA SER A 184 -3.95 24.78 44.11
C SER A 184 -3.65 26.28 44.20
N ILE A 185 -4.12 27.09 43.25
CA ILE A 185 -4.02 28.55 43.23
C ILE A 185 -5.26 29.17 43.80
#